data_a07e50539c6688d9289198dc3190e09f
#
_entry.id   a07e50539c6688d9289198dc3190e09f
#
_cell.length_a   1.000
_cell.length_b   1.000
_cell.length_c   1.000
_cell.angle_alpha   90.00
_cell.angle_beta   90.00
_cell.angle_gamma   90.00
#
_symmetry.space_group_name_H-M   'P 1'
#
loop_
_entity.id
_entity.type
_entity.pdbx_description
1 polymer ?
#
loop_
_entity_poly.entity_id
_entity_poly.type
_entity_poly.pdbx_seq_one_letter_code
_entity_poly.pdbx_strand_id
1 'polypeptide(L)'
;MVGETIAEAALADERNLNNPLLLPYRPGGERGDNPYVNFFWDFCSQVKPAYFPADYPAFEEAQQLIEDTGGISVIAHPANTVGKNRDRIRTMVKMGVSGLEVYSSYHTAEDVTWFHRLAEELELLETMGSDFHGKTKPSVVLGGTNARLLKTNAALGEENGPSQEERTLALLDYLLKIHATFR
;
A
#
# COMPACT_ATOMS: atom_id res chain seq x y z
N MET A 1 16.17 10.34 8.60
CA MET A 1 15.71 11.47 7.72
C MET A 1 15.30 10.82 6.42
N VAL A 2 14.10 11.08 5.96
CA VAL A 2 13.56 10.54 4.71
C VAL A 2 13.54 11.62 3.63
N GLY A 3 13.52 11.22 2.36
CA GLY A 3 13.61 12.15 1.23
C GLY A 3 12.52 13.21 1.20
N GLU A 4 11.31 12.88 1.67
CA GLU A 4 10.19 13.82 1.80
C GLU A 4 10.48 14.95 2.78
N THR A 5 11.17 14.67 3.88
CA THR A 5 11.60 15.69 4.85
C THR A 5 12.64 16.62 4.26
N ILE A 6 13.55 16.09 3.41
CA ILE A 6 14.51 16.91 2.68
C ILE A 6 13.79 17.82 1.70
N ALA A 7 12.85 17.30 0.94
CA ALA A 7 12.02 18.07 0.00
C ALA A 7 11.25 19.19 0.71
N GLU A 8 10.62 18.89 1.85
CA GLU A 8 9.89 19.87 2.64
C GLU A 8 10.80 21.03 3.07
N ALA A 9 11.96 20.71 3.64
CA ALA A 9 12.92 21.73 4.07
C ALA A 9 13.45 22.55 2.89
N ALA A 10 13.77 21.92 1.76
CA ALA A 10 14.27 22.60 0.58
C ALA A 10 13.24 23.52 -0.06
N LEU A 11 11.97 23.11 -0.12
CA LEU A 11 10.86 23.90 -0.67
C LEU A 11 10.44 25.05 0.23
N ALA A 12 10.63 24.92 1.56
CA ALA A 12 10.34 25.97 2.52
C ALA A 12 11.40 27.06 2.58
N ASP A 13 12.61 26.79 2.11
CA ASP A 13 13.72 27.77 2.16
C ASP A 13 13.56 28.82 1.05
N GLU A 14 13.47 30.10 1.48
CA GLU A 14 13.32 31.23 0.56
C GLU A 14 14.47 31.38 -0.44
N ARG A 15 15.69 30.94 -0.06
CA ARG A 15 16.85 30.94 -0.97
C ARG A 15 16.65 30.04 -2.19
N ASN A 16 15.73 29.11 -2.10
CA ASN A 16 15.42 28.13 -3.14
C ASN A 16 14.20 28.53 -4.00
N LEU A 17 13.63 29.72 -3.84
CA LEU A 17 12.41 30.13 -4.56
C LEU A 17 12.52 29.96 -6.08
N ASN A 18 13.67 30.31 -6.64
CA ASN A 18 13.94 30.23 -8.08
C ASN A 18 14.87 29.07 -8.48
N ASN A 19 15.08 28.09 -7.59
CA ASN A 19 15.94 26.96 -7.89
C ASN A 19 15.28 26.07 -8.97
N PRO A 20 15.89 25.92 -10.16
CA PRO A 20 15.28 25.18 -11.27
C PRO A 20 15.00 23.71 -10.95
N LEU A 21 15.76 23.08 -10.03
CA LEU A 21 15.51 21.70 -9.60
C LEU A 21 14.23 21.58 -8.75
N LEU A 22 13.80 22.67 -8.10
CA LEU A 22 12.65 22.65 -7.20
C LEU A 22 11.38 23.26 -7.81
N LEU A 23 11.50 23.99 -8.91
CA LEU A 23 10.33 24.59 -9.60
C LEU A 23 9.24 23.58 -9.96
N PRO A 24 9.56 22.36 -10.47
CA PRO A 24 8.53 21.37 -10.80
C PRO A 24 7.65 20.95 -9.61
N TYR A 25 8.19 21.01 -8.38
CA TYR A 25 7.52 20.56 -7.15
C TYR A 25 6.75 21.69 -6.45
N ARG A 26 6.77 22.93 -6.96
CA ARG A 26 6.03 24.05 -6.39
C ARG A 26 4.59 24.05 -6.88
N PRO A 27 3.67 24.79 -6.21
CA PRO A 27 2.29 24.95 -6.69
C PRO A 27 2.24 25.37 -8.16
N GLY A 28 1.51 24.63 -8.98
CA GLY A 28 1.42 24.83 -10.43
C GLY A 28 2.51 24.18 -11.26
N GLY A 29 3.53 23.60 -10.64
CA GLY A 29 4.54 22.77 -11.32
C GLY A 29 3.99 21.37 -11.65
N GLU A 30 4.60 20.71 -12.63
CA GLU A 30 4.17 19.38 -13.12
C GLU A 30 4.24 18.26 -12.10
N ARG A 31 4.99 18.44 -11.00
CA ARG A 31 5.16 17.53 -9.87
C ARG A 31 4.61 18.09 -8.57
N GLY A 32 3.81 19.18 -8.66
CA GLY A 32 3.28 19.92 -7.52
C GLY A 32 2.06 19.29 -6.85
N ASP A 33 1.47 18.26 -7.42
CA ASP A 33 0.32 17.51 -6.87
C ASP A 33 0.68 16.76 -5.57
N ASN A 34 1.86 16.13 -5.53
CA ASN A 34 2.44 15.42 -4.38
C ASN A 34 3.93 15.77 -4.24
N PRO A 35 4.27 17.04 -3.94
CA PRO A 35 5.61 17.55 -4.13
C PRO A 35 6.69 16.77 -3.39
N TYR A 36 6.44 16.36 -2.16
CA TYR A 36 7.44 15.70 -1.32
C TYR A 36 7.71 14.27 -1.76
N VAL A 37 6.66 13.49 -1.99
CA VAL A 37 6.82 12.10 -2.46
C VAL A 37 7.33 12.04 -3.89
N ASN A 38 6.92 12.97 -4.75
CA ASN A 38 7.44 13.08 -6.11
C ASN A 38 8.95 13.39 -6.11
N PHE A 39 9.40 14.31 -5.25
CA PHE A 39 10.83 14.58 -5.05
C PHE A 39 11.57 13.33 -4.58
N PHE A 40 11.03 12.58 -3.62
CA PHE A 40 11.61 11.32 -3.18
C PHE A 40 11.81 10.36 -4.35
N TRP A 41 10.80 10.14 -5.16
CA TRP A 41 10.90 9.23 -6.31
C TRP A 41 11.91 9.70 -7.36
N ASP A 42 12.01 11.00 -7.59
CA ASP A 42 12.88 11.56 -8.62
C ASP A 42 14.33 11.63 -8.20
N PHE A 43 14.64 11.79 -6.89
CA PHE A 43 16.01 12.00 -6.40
C PHE A 43 16.50 10.97 -5.40
N CYS A 44 15.65 10.39 -4.54
CA CYS A 44 16.07 9.61 -3.38
C CYS A 44 15.80 8.10 -3.52
N SER A 45 14.97 7.68 -4.47
CA SER A 45 14.67 6.27 -4.70
C SER A 45 15.85 5.53 -5.31
N GLN A 46 15.77 4.19 -5.41
CA GLN A 46 16.85 3.35 -5.98
C GLN A 46 17.30 3.86 -7.35
N VAL A 47 18.61 3.82 -7.58
CA VAL A 47 19.32 4.30 -8.78
C VAL A 47 19.22 5.80 -9.07
N LYS A 48 18.71 6.59 -8.14
CA LYS A 48 18.62 8.05 -8.26
C LYS A 48 19.83 8.75 -7.62
N PRO A 49 20.11 10.03 -8.00
CA PRO A 49 21.32 10.72 -7.59
C PRO A 49 21.56 10.86 -6.09
N ALA A 50 20.49 10.97 -5.30
CA ALA A 50 20.54 11.10 -3.84
C ALA A 50 20.10 9.79 -3.13
N TYR A 51 20.12 8.66 -3.83
CA TYR A 51 19.84 7.38 -3.22
C TYR A 51 20.89 7.02 -2.18
N PHE A 52 20.43 6.66 -1.00
CA PHE A 52 21.26 6.10 0.05
C PHE A 52 20.79 4.67 0.35
N PRO A 53 21.63 3.65 0.17
CA PRO A 53 21.25 2.28 0.46
C PRO A 53 20.99 2.13 1.96
N ALA A 54 19.90 1.48 2.31
CA ALA A 54 19.59 1.08 3.66
C ALA A 54 19.70 -0.44 3.76
N ASP A 55 20.21 -0.93 4.88
CA ASP A 55 20.23 -2.35 5.19
C ASP A 55 18.83 -2.75 5.67
N TYR A 56 18.09 -3.38 4.79
CA TYR A 56 16.80 -3.97 5.12
C TYR A 56 16.98 -5.46 5.44
N PRO A 57 16.19 -6.02 6.38
CA PRO A 57 16.18 -7.46 6.60
C PRO A 57 15.72 -8.17 5.32
N ALA A 58 16.18 -9.40 5.14
CA ALA A 58 15.63 -10.26 4.10
C ALA A 58 14.14 -10.48 4.32
N PHE A 59 13.40 -10.78 3.25
CA PHE A 59 11.94 -10.99 3.36
C PHE A 59 11.62 -12.10 4.36
N GLU A 60 12.36 -13.19 4.34
CA GLU A 60 12.22 -14.34 5.24
C GLU A 60 12.45 -13.95 6.70
N GLU A 61 13.45 -13.11 6.97
CA GLU A 61 13.74 -12.64 8.33
C GLU A 61 12.61 -11.75 8.86
N ALA A 62 12.11 -10.84 8.02
CA ALA A 62 10.99 -9.97 8.36
C ALA A 62 9.71 -10.78 8.60
N GLN A 63 9.43 -11.77 7.75
CA GLN A 63 8.29 -12.67 7.89
C GLN A 63 8.36 -13.46 9.19
N GLN A 64 9.52 -14.06 9.50
CA GLN A 64 9.73 -14.82 10.74
C GLN A 64 9.52 -13.93 11.97
N LEU A 65 10.03 -12.70 11.95
CA LEU A 65 9.84 -11.74 13.05
C LEU A 65 8.35 -11.41 13.26
N ILE A 66 7.58 -11.24 12.20
CA ILE A 66 6.14 -10.99 12.27
C ILE A 66 5.44 -12.20 12.91
N GLU A 67 5.77 -13.41 12.49
CA GLU A 67 5.20 -14.66 13.03
C GLU A 67 5.57 -14.85 14.50
N ASP A 68 6.83 -14.69 14.88
CA ASP A 68 7.34 -14.83 16.25
C ASP A 68 6.67 -13.85 17.23
N THR A 69 6.22 -12.70 16.73
CA THR A 69 5.49 -11.70 17.53
C THR A 69 3.97 -11.88 17.50
N GLY A 70 3.46 -12.93 16.83
CA GLY A 70 2.03 -13.20 16.68
C GLY A 70 1.33 -12.24 15.71
N GLY A 71 2.08 -11.59 14.82
CA GLY A 71 1.57 -10.71 13.79
C GLY A 71 1.09 -11.46 12.55
N ILE A 72 0.42 -10.72 11.67
CA ILE A 72 -0.05 -11.19 10.36
C ILE A 72 0.56 -10.30 9.30
N SER A 73 1.20 -10.90 8.30
CA SER A 73 1.74 -10.18 7.16
C SER A 73 0.71 -10.05 6.04
N VAL A 74 0.64 -8.85 5.46
CA VAL A 74 -0.26 -8.51 4.36
C VAL A 74 0.54 -7.82 3.26
N ILE A 75 0.36 -8.24 2.01
CA ILE A 75 0.94 -7.52 0.86
C ILE A 75 0.16 -6.23 0.65
N ALA A 76 0.79 -5.09 0.95
CA ALA A 76 0.21 -3.78 0.77
C ALA A 76 0.16 -3.36 -0.70
N HIS A 77 -0.95 -2.69 -1.12
CA HIS A 77 -1.20 -2.16 -2.47
C HIS A 77 -0.52 -2.97 -3.59
N PRO A 78 -0.87 -4.25 -3.74
CA PRO A 78 -0.15 -5.20 -4.59
C PRO A 78 0.00 -4.77 -6.04
N ALA A 79 -0.92 -4.00 -6.61
CA ALA A 79 -0.76 -3.47 -7.96
C ALA A 79 0.54 -2.67 -8.15
N ASN A 80 0.96 -1.92 -7.11
CA ASN A 80 2.15 -1.06 -7.13
C ASN A 80 3.42 -1.77 -6.65
N THR A 81 3.30 -2.85 -5.87
CA THR A 81 4.46 -3.53 -5.26
C THR A 81 4.86 -4.79 -6.00
N VAL A 82 3.93 -5.67 -6.30
CA VAL A 82 4.19 -6.97 -6.92
C VAL A 82 3.56 -7.12 -8.30
N GLY A 83 2.66 -6.22 -8.66
CA GLY A 83 1.86 -6.29 -9.89
C GLY A 83 0.87 -7.47 -9.87
N LYS A 84 0.19 -7.71 -11.00
CA LYS A 84 -0.65 -8.89 -11.20
C LYS A 84 0.19 -10.15 -11.46
N ASN A 85 1.24 -10.36 -10.66
CA ASN A 85 2.14 -11.50 -10.77
C ASN A 85 1.72 -12.61 -9.79
N ARG A 86 0.87 -13.51 -10.28
CA ARG A 86 0.32 -14.63 -9.51
C ARG A 86 1.40 -15.51 -8.89
N ASP A 87 2.46 -15.84 -9.61
CA ASP A 87 3.51 -16.74 -9.13
C ASP A 87 4.34 -16.10 -8.01
N ARG A 88 4.61 -14.80 -8.12
CA ARG A 88 5.28 -14.04 -7.05
C ARG A 88 4.42 -14.02 -5.78
N ILE A 89 3.13 -13.73 -5.89
CA ILE A 89 2.21 -13.74 -4.75
C ILE A 89 2.14 -15.13 -4.12
N ARG A 90 1.98 -16.19 -4.92
CA ARG A 90 2.00 -17.57 -4.42
C ARG A 90 3.30 -17.93 -3.69
N THR A 91 4.43 -17.43 -4.18
CA THR A 91 5.73 -17.64 -3.52
C THR A 91 5.74 -16.97 -2.15
N MET A 92 5.27 -15.73 -2.05
CA MET A 92 5.18 -15.00 -0.78
C MET A 92 4.22 -15.70 0.21
N VAL A 93 3.09 -16.23 -0.28
CA VAL A 93 2.15 -17.03 0.54
C VAL A 93 2.81 -18.29 1.07
N LYS A 94 3.59 -19.00 0.26
CA LYS A 94 4.37 -20.17 0.72
C LYS A 94 5.41 -19.82 1.77
N MET A 95 5.83 -18.56 1.84
CA MET A 95 6.76 -18.02 2.82
C MET A 95 6.04 -17.44 4.05
N GLY A 96 4.71 -17.63 4.18
CA GLY A 96 3.94 -17.29 5.36
C GLY A 96 3.03 -16.05 5.24
N VAL A 97 3.03 -15.33 4.10
CA VAL A 97 2.11 -14.21 3.92
C VAL A 97 0.66 -14.69 4.00
N SER A 98 -0.13 -14.02 4.82
CA SER A 98 -1.49 -14.43 5.15
C SER A 98 -2.58 -13.51 4.57
N GLY A 99 -2.21 -12.36 4.00
CA GLY A 99 -3.19 -11.39 3.51
C GLY A 99 -2.77 -10.61 2.28
N LEU A 100 -3.75 -9.97 1.67
CA LEU A 100 -3.63 -9.16 0.48
C LEU A 100 -4.50 -7.91 0.63
N GLU A 101 -3.91 -6.71 0.48
CA GLU A 101 -4.69 -5.48 0.43
C GLU A 101 -5.40 -5.37 -0.92
N VAL A 102 -6.63 -5.86 -0.96
CA VAL A 102 -7.44 -5.89 -2.18
C VAL A 102 -7.99 -4.50 -2.52
N TYR A 103 -8.38 -3.75 -1.50
CA TYR A 103 -9.05 -2.45 -1.66
C TYR A 103 -8.10 -1.30 -1.30
N SER A 104 -7.38 -0.83 -2.31
CA SER A 104 -6.43 0.27 -2.19
C SER A 104 -6.87 1.48 -3.00
N SER A 105 -6.41 2.68 -2.62
CA SER A 105 -6.63 3.90 -3.41
C SER A 105 -6.03 3.84 -4.81
N TYR A 106 -5.05 2.96 -5.01
CA TYR A 106 -4.35 2.77 -6.29
C TYR A 106 -5.01 1.76 -7.21
N HIS A 107 -5.90 0.93 -6.69
CA HIS A 107 -6.49 -0.15 -7.47
C HIS A 107 -7.65 0.33 -8.31
N THR A 108 -7.65 -0.02 -9.58
CA THR A 108 -8.81 0.09 -10.46
C THR A 108 -9.86 -0.98 -10.11
N ALA A 109 -11.06 -0.89 -10.66
CA ALA A 109 -12.09 -1.93 -10.49
C ALA A 109 -11.62 -3.30 -11.00
N GLU A 110 -10.83 -3.31 -12.08
CA GLU A 110 -10.23 -4.53 -12.62
C GLU A 110 -9.18 -5.11 -11.66
N ASP A 111 -8.35 -4.26 -11.04
CA ASP A 111 -7.37 -4.70 -10.05
C ASP A 111 -8.06 -5.30 -8.83
N VAL A 112 -9.07 -4.63 -8.30
CA VAL A 112 -9.87 -5.14 -7.17
C VAL A 112 -10.44 -6.50 -7.50
N THR A 113 -11.08 -6.66 -8.67
CA THR A 113 -11.65 -7.95 -9.10
C THR A 113 -10.60 -9.04 -9.22
N TRP A 114 -9.42 -8.70 -9.76
CA TRP A 114 -8.35 -9.66 -9.95
C TRP A 114 -7.74 -10.11 -8.61
N PHE A 115 -7.43 -9.15 -7.72
CA PHE A 115 -6.83 -9.45 -6.41
C PHE A 115 -7.82 -10.15 -5.47
N HIS A 116 -9.11 -9.79 -5.52
CA HIS A 116 -10.16 -10.47 -4.78
C HIS A 116 -10.22 -11.96 -5.16
N ARG A 117 -10.35 -12.29 -6.46
CA ARG A 117 -10.36 -13.68 -6.91
C ARG A 117 -9.10 -14.45 -6.54
N LEU A 118 -7.94 -13.80 -6.57
CA LEU A 118 -6.70 -14.42 -6.15
C LEU A 118 -6.65 -14.65 -4.65
N ALA A 119 -7.16 -13.71 -3.85
CA ALA A 119 -7.26 -13.86 -2.40
C ALA A 119 -8.18 -15.02 -2.02
N GLU A 120 -9.34 -15.16 -2.68
CA GLU A 120 -10.22 -16.31 -2.49
C GLU A 120 -9.55 -17.63 -2.87
N GLU A 121 -8.90 -17.70 -4.04
CA GLU A 121 -8.19 -18.91 -4.51
C GLU A 121 -7.10 -19.38 -3.54
N LEU A 122 -6.39 -18.42 -2.92
CA LEU A 122 -5.26 -18.68 -2.04
C LEU A 122 -5.64 -18.64 -0.54
N GLU A 123 -6.93 -18.50 -0.23
CA GLU A 123 -7.47 -18.41 1.14
C GLU A 123 -6.81 -17.30 1.97
N LEU A 124 -6.53 -16.14 1.34
CA LEU A 124 -5.88 -15.00 1.97
C LEU A 124 -6.90 -14.07 2.63
N LEU A 125 -6.45 -13.42 3.70
CA LEU A 125 -7.17 -12.29 4.27
C LEU A 125 -7.23 -11.13 3.29
N GLU A 126 -8.40 -10.55 3.11
CA GLU A 126 -8.57 -9.31 2.37
C GLU A 126 -8.54 -8.12 3.31
N THR A 127 -7.72 -7.14 2.99
CA THR A 127 -7.66 -5.88 3.73
C THR A 127 -7.92 -4.69 2.83
N MET A 128 -8.10 -3.53 3.46
CA MET A 128 -8.28 -2.25 2.77
C MET A 128 -7.41 -1.16 3.39
N GLY A 129 -6.86 -0.29 2.54
CA GLY A 129 -6.08 0.86 2.97
C GLY A 129 -6.03 1.96 1.91
N SER A 130 -6.01 3.21 2.33
CA SER A 130 -5.87 4.35 1.42
C SER A 130 -4.43 4.73 1.14
N ASP A 131 -3.47 4.19 1.88
CA ASP A 131 -2.07 4.62 1.87
C ASP A 131 -1.93 6.13 2.17
N PHE A 132 -2.75 6.62 3.10
CA PHE A 132 -2.75 8.02 3.50
C PHE A 132 -1.48 8.38 4.28
N HIS A 133 -0.78 9.42 3.81
CA HIS A 133 0.47 9.90 4.38
C HIS A 133 0.42 11.38 4.81
N GLY A 134 -0.77 11.91 5.04
CA GLY A 134 -0.96 13.30 5.44
C GLY A 134 -0.39 14.28 4.40
N LYS A 135 0.33 15.28 4.88
CA LYS A 135 0.88 16.36 4.03
C LYS A 135 1.93 15.90 3.01
N THR A 136 2.55 14.72 3.20
CA THR A 136 3.57 14.23 2.27
C THR A 136 2.97 13.67 0.99
N LYS A 137 1.68 13.31 1.03
CA LYS A 137 0.94 12.76 -0.11
C LYS A 137 -0.51 13.30 -0.13
N PRO A 138 -0.68 14.60 -0.39
CA PRO A 138 -1.97 15.29 -0.23
C PRO A 138 -3.05 14.82 -1.19
N SER A 139 -2.72 14.19 -2.31
CA SER A 139 -3.70 13.63 -3.25
C SER A 139 -4.44 12.39 -2.70
N VAL A 140 -3.87 11.73 -1.68
CA VAL A 140 -4.49 10.57 -1.06
C VAL A 140 -5.35 10.99 0.12
N VAL A 141 -6.64 10.69 0.07
CA VAL A 141 -7.60 11.04 1.12
C VAL A 141 -7.70 9.92 2.14
N LEU A 142 -7.74 10.26 3.43
CA LEU A 142 -7.94 9.27 4.50
C LEU A 142 -9.26 8.51 4.29
N GLY A 143 -9.17 7.18 4.28
CA GLY A 143 -10.32 6.31 3.99
C GLY A 143 -10.76 6.30 2.52
N GLY A 144 -10.04 6.99 1.64
CA GLY A 144 -10.24 6.99 0.18
C GLY A 144 -9.80 5.68 -0.44
N THR A 145 -10.49 4.61 -0.16
CA THR A 145 -10.26 3.30 -0.80
C THR A 145 -11.27 3.07 -1.92
N ASN A 146 -10.94 2.21 -2.87
CA ASN A 146 -11.88 1.76 -3.90
C ASN A 146 -12.92 0.73 -3.38
N ALA A 147 -13.03 0.57 -2.07
CA ALA A 147 -14.04 -0.27 -1.43
C ALA A 147 -15.49 0.13 -1.79
N ARG A 148 -15.71 1.35 -2.28
CA ARG A 148 -17.01 1.77 -2.85
C ARG A 148 -17.42 0.95 -4.08
N LEU A 149 -16.47 0.33 -4.77
CA LEU A 149 -16.74 -0.59 -5.88
C LEU A 149 -17.41 -1.88 -5.40
N LEU A 150 -17.30 -2.20 -4.11
CA LEU A 150 -18.02 -3.32 -3.49
C LEU A 150 -19.51 -3.06 -3.24
N LYS A 151 -19.98 -1.83 -3.33
CA LYS A 151 -21.41 -1.52 -3.11
C LYS A 151 -22.33 -2.10 -4.17
N THR A 152 -21.76 -2.62 -5.24
CA THR A 152 -22.50 -3.42 -6.20
C THR A 152 -21.80 -4.77 -6.33
N ASN A 153 -22.32 -5.80 -5.72
CA ASN A 153 -21.95 -7.21 -5.99
C ASN A 153 -21.92 -7.49 -7.51
N ALA A 154 -22.61 -6.68 -8.29
CA ALA A 154 -22.58 -6.63 -9.74
C ALA A 154 -21.16 -6.37 -10.34
N ALA A 155 -20.29 -5.60 -9.67
CA ALA A 155 -18.94 -5.35 -10.16
C ALA A 155 -18.03 -6.57 -10.06
N LEU A 156 -18.33 -7.50 -9.13
CA LEU A 156 -17.62 -8.77 -8.96
C LEU A 156 -18.30 -9.94 -9.69
N GLY A 157 -19.44 -9.70 -10.34
CA GLY A 157 -20.23 -10.75 -10.99
C GLY A 157 -20.96 -11.70 -10.03
N GLU A 158 -21.03 -11.34 -8.75
CA GLU A 158 -21.72 -12.10 -7.71
C GLU A 158 -22.97 -11.37 -7.25
N GLU A 159 -24.16 -11.88 -7.64
CA GLU A 159 -25.45 -11.36 -7.17
C GLU A 159 -25.71 -11.64 -5.68
N ASN A 160 -24.94 -12.53 -5.02
CA ASN A 160 -25.18 -13.03 -3.66
C ASN A 160 -23.90 -13.14 -2.79
N GLY A 161 -22.83 -12.39 -3.07
CA GLY A 161 -21.62 -12.41 -2.25
C GLY A 161 -21.82 -11.74 -0.87
N PRO A 162 -20.97 -12.08 0.14
CA PRO A 162 -21.08 -11.51 1.48
C PRO A 162 -20.96 -9.98 1.46
N SER A 163 -21.74 -9.30 2.29
CA SER A 163 -21.71 -7.85 2.44
C SER A 163 -20.35 -7.38 2.99
N GLN A 164 -20.02 -6.09 2.83
CA GLN A 164 -18.82 -5.50 3.43
C GLN A 164 -18.77 -5.69 4.96
N GLU A 165 -19.94 -5.65 5.61
CA GLU A 165 -20.08 -5.87 7.05
C GLU A 165 -19.74 -7.31 7.42
N GLU A 166 -20.23 -8.29 6.68
CA GLU A 166 -19.93 -9.71 6.86
C GLU A 166 -18.45 -10.01 6.65
N ARG A 167 -17.80 -9.41 5.64
CA ARG A 167 -16.36 -9.54 5.40
C ARG A 167 -15.53 -8.91 6.52
N THR A 168 -15.96 -7.75 7.04
CA THR A 168 -15.30 -7.09 8.17
C THR A 168 -15.43 -7.92 9.45
N LEU A 169 -16.60 -8.50 9.68
CA LEU A 169 -16.84 -9.39 10.82
C LEU A 169 -16.02 -10.68 10.71
N ALA A 170 -15.92 -11.25 9.51
CA ALA A 170 -15.09 -12.43 9.26
C ALA A 170 -13.60 -12.15 9.53
N LEU A 171 -13.11 -10.97 9.13
CA LEU A 171 -11.73 -10.53 9.44
C LEU A 171 -11.53 -10.34 10.95
N LEU A 172 -12.46 -9.71 11.64
CA LEU A 172 -12.42 -9.54 13.09
C LEU A 172 -12.42 -10.89 13.82
N ASP A 173 -13.29 -11.82 13.40
CA ASP A 173 -13.35 -13.17 13.97
C ASP A 173 -12.05 -13.95 13.75
N TYR A 174 -11.44 -13.82 12.56
CA TYR A 174 -10.16 -14.41 12.27
C TYR A 174 -9.03 -13.81 13.14
N LEU A 175 -8.97 -12.48 13.30
CA LEU A 175 -8.00 -11.81 14.16
C LEU A 175 -8.16 -12.21 15.63
N LEU A 176 -9.39 -12.37 16.10
CA LEU A 176 -9.68 -12.83 17.47
C LEU A 176 -9.25 -14.28 17.68
N LYS A 177 -9.44 -15.16 16.67
CA LYS A 177 -8.99 -16.56 16.74
C LYS A 177 -7.49 -16.67 16.78
N ILE A 178 -6.76 -15.89 15.96
CA ILE A 178 -5.29 -15.83 16.03
C ILE A 178 -4.85 -15.36 17.41
N HIS A 179 -5.40 -14.26 17.91
CA HIS A 179 -5.04 -13.75 19.24
C HIS A 179 -5.31 -14.75 20.38
N ALA A 180 -6.34 -15.58 20.24
CA ALA A 180 -6.63 -16.65 21.21
C ALA A 180 -5.65 -17.83 21.14
N THR A 181 -5.01 -18.05 19.99
CA THR A 181 -4.05 -19.16 19.80
C THR A 181 -2.67 -18.84 20.40
N PHE A 182 -2.35 -17.55 20.57
CA PHE A 182 -1.06 -17.07 21.13
C PHE A 182 -1.12 -16.67 22.62
N ARG A 183 -2.18 -17.03 23.33
CA ARG A 183 -2.30 -16.97 24.80
C ARG A 183 -2.14 -18.34 25.42
#